data_fea0c89043b27fd0571cfcc1ac9ff878
#
_entry.id   fea0c89043b27fd0571cfcc1ac9ff878
#
_cell.length_a   1.000
_cell.length_b   1.000
_cell.length_c   1.000
_cell.angle_alpha   90.00
_cell.angle_beta   90.00
_cell.angle_gamma   90.00
#
_symmetry.space_group_name_H-M   'P 1'
#
loop_
_entity.id
_entity.type
_entity.pdbx_description
1 polymer ?
#
loop_
_entity_poly.entity_id
_entity_poly.type
_entity_poly.pdbx_seq_one_letter_code
_entity_poly.pdbx_strand_id
1 'polypeptide(L)'
;LYLNVVSYRQSVMKRILYLLFSLLVLLPVQTNAQKVGLVLSGGGAKGLTHIGIIRALEENNIPIDYVTGTSMGAIIGALYAMGYSPDDMEALIKSDDFKRWYSGEVEQKYIYYFKKDLPTPDFLNIRMSFKDQSKIKTQFLPQSVVDPTQMNLAFLNIFSRATASCDGNFDKLFVPFRCLASDVYNKKAV
;
A
#
# COMPACT_ATOMS: atom_id res chain seq x y z
N LEU A 1 73.99 -13.15 -22.75
CA LEU A 1 73.25 -11.88 -22.45
C LEU A 1 71.89 -11.86 -23.12
N TYR A 2 71.74 -12.25 -24.39
CA TYR A 2 70.48 -12.19 -25.14
C TYR A 2 69.37 -13.10 -24.55
N LEU A 3 69.67 -14.33 -24.13
CA LEU A 3 68.76 -15.27 -23.55
C LEU A 3 68.14 -14.78 -22.21
N ASN A 4 68.90 -14.08 -21.40
CA ASN A 4 68.42 -13.51 -20.15
C ASN A 4 67.40 -12.37 -20.35
N VAL A 5 67.60 -11.56 -21.39
CA VAL A 5 66.68 -10.46 -21.73
C VAL A 5 65.35 -11.00 -22.26
N VAL A 6 65.35 -12.06 -23.06
CA VAL A 6 64.14 -12.71 -23.59
C VAL A 6 63.35 -13.37 -22.46
N SER A 7 64.00 -14.08 -21.57
CA SER A 7 63.35 -14.72 -20.39
C SER A 7 62.75 -13.70 -19.46
N TYR A 8 63.45 -12.55 -19.21
CA TYR A 8 62.94 -11.45 -18.40
C TYR A 8 61.67 -10.82 -19.01
N ARG A 9 61.69 -10.55 -20.33
CA ARG A 9 60.52 -10.01 -21.05
C ARG A 9 59.32 -10.95 -20.96
N GLN A 10 59.52 -12.25 -21.12
CA GLN A 10 58.43 -13.23 -21.01
C GLN A 10 57.86 -13.26 -19.59
N SER A 11 58.69 -13.16 -18.56
CA SER A 11 58.24 -13.12 -17.16
C SER A 11 57.42 -11.87 -16.85
N VAL A 12 57.88 -10.70 -17.33
CA VAL A 12 57.15 -9.41 -17.16
C VAL A 12 55.82 -9.46 -17.91
N MET A 13 55.80 -9.99 -19.12
CA MET A 13 54.57 -10.10 -19.91
C MET A 13 53.53 -11.02 -19.26
N LYS A 14 53.94 -12.11 -18.67
CA LYS A 14 53.07 -13.02 -17.90
C LYS A 14 52.49 -12.31 -16.67
N ARG A 15 53.29 -11.55 -15.92
CA ARG A 15 52.82 -10.75 -14.77
C ARG A 15 51.78 -9.70 -15.15
N ILE A 16 52.03 -8.99 -16.25
CA ILE A 16 51.08 -8.01 -16.78
C ILE A 16 49.78 -8.69 -17.21
N LEU A 17 49.85 -9.84 -17.86
CA LEU A 17 48.69 -10.62 -18.28
C LEU A 17 47.85 -11.09 -17.06
N TYR A 18 48.49 -11.54 -15.98
CA TYR A 18 47.82 -11.94 -14.76
C TYR A 18 47.19 -10.73 -14.06
N LEU A 19 47.85 -9.58 -14.04
CA LEU A 19 47.31 -8.34 -13.50
C LEU A 19 46.06 -7.86 -14.28
N LEU A 20 46.13 -7.89 -15.60
CA LEU A 20 45.02 -7.56 -16.48
C LEU A 20 43.84 -8.55 -16.29
N PHE A 21 44.14 -9.83 -16.16
CA PHE A 21 43.12 -10.84 -15.91
C PHE A 21 42.44 -10.64 -14.52
N SER A 22 43.26 -10.39 -13.49
CA SER A 22 42.71 -10.09 -12.15
C SER A 22 41.89 -8.81 -12.13
N LEU A 23 42.30 -7.78 -12.87
CA LEU A 23 41.53 -6.54 -12.99
C LEU A 23 40.22 -6.76 -13.74
N LEU A 24 40.20 -7.61 -14.76
CA LEU A 24 38.99 -7.99 -15.51
C LEU A 24 37.99 -8.75 -14.64
N VAL A 25 38.45 -9.64 -13.76
CA VAL A 25 37.60 -10.37 -12.80
C VAL A 25 37.03 -9.47 -11.71
N LEU A 26 37.75 -8.39 -11.38
CA LEU A 26 37.30 -7.41 -10.38
C LEU A 26 36.32 -6.36 -10.95
N LEU A 27 36.10 -6.32 -12.27
CA LEU A 27 35.09 -5.43 -12.83
C LEU A 27 33.71 -5.87 -12.33
N PRO A 28 32.94 -4.98 -11.66
CA PRO A 28 31.61 -5.31 -11.22
C PRO A 28 30.75 -5.58 -12.46
N VAL A 29 30.31 -6.80 -12.62
CA VAL A 29 29.26 -7.13 -13.60
C VAL A 29 28.00 -6.49 -13.06
N GLN A 30 27.59 -5.37 -13.66
CA GLN A 30 26.29 -4.79 -13.36
C GLN A 30 25.21 -5.76 -13.85
N THR A 31 24.80 -6.65 -12.97
CA THR A 31 23.58 -7.40 -13.18
C THR A 31 22.42 -6.44 -13.01
N ASN A 32 21.72 -6.12 -14.08
CA ASN A 32 20.43 -5.46 -13.97
C ASN A 32 19.50 -6.42 -13.22
N ALA A 33 19.38 -6.24 -11.91
CA ALA A 33 18.45 -7.01 -11.11
C ALA A 33 17.04 -6.74 -11.64
N GLN A 34 16.29 -7.80 -11.89
CA GLN A 34 14.90 -7.71 -12.33
C GLN A 34 14.09 -7.05 -11.22
N LYS A 35 13.34 -6.00 -11.56
CA LYS A 35 12.44 -5.34 -10.61
C LYS A 35 11.19 -6.16 -10.37
N VAL A 36 10.76 -6.23 -9.13
CA VAL A 36 9.58 -6.97 -8.70
C VAL A 36 8.43 -6.01 -8.41
N GLY A 37 7.35 -6.15 -9.16
CA GLY A 37 6.11 -5.42 -8.93
C GLY A 37 5.07 -6.32 -8.26
N LEU A 38 4.53 -5.90 -7.12
CA LEU A 38 3.49 -6.60 -6.39
C LEU A 38 2.12 -6.02 -6.74
N VAL A 39 1.22 -6.87 -7.25
CA VAL A 39 -0.16 -6.50 -7.60
C VAL A 39 -1.13 -7.16 -6.62
N LEU A 40 -1.85 -6.35 -5.84
CA LEU A 40 -2.76 -6.82 -4.79
C LEU A 40 -4.21 -6.60 -5.19
N SER A 41 -4.98 -7.68 -5.26
CA SER A 41 -6.39 -7.65 -5.64
C SER A 41 -7.29 -7.20 -4.48
N GLY A 42 -8.52 -6.80 -4.80
CA GLY A 42 -9.58 -6.65 -3.83
C GLY A 42 -10.06 -8.01 -3.30
N GLY A 43 -10.98 -7.97 -2.34
CA GLY A 43 -11.60 -9.19 -1.80
C GLY A 43 -12.13 -9.04 -0.38
N GLY A 44 -12.27 -7.83 0.14
CA GLY A 44 -12.71 -7.58 1.51
C GLY A 44 -11.83 -8.34 2.52
N ALA A 45 -12.42 -9.09 3.44
CA ALA A 45 -11.68 -9.84 4.46
C ALA A 45 -10.65 -10.82 3.87
N LYS A 46 -10.91 -11.39 2.69
CA LYS A 46 -9.94 -12.27 2.01
C LYS A 46 -8.67 -11.54 1.58
N GLY A 47 -8.75 -10.23 1.31
CA GLY A 47 -7.58 -9.41 0.98
C GLY A 47 -6.57 -9.27 2.12
N LEU A 48 -6.94 -9.58 3.35
CA LEU A 48 -6.02 -9.60 4.49
C LEU A 48 -4.92 -10.66 4.34
N THR A 49 -5.13 -11.68 3.52
CA THR A 49 -4.10 -12.69 3.18
C THR A 49 -2.89 -12.09 2.48
N HIS A 50 -3.02 -10.90 1.89
CA HIS A 50 -1.89 -10.18 1.27
C HIS A 50 -0.76 -9.89 2.26
N ILE A 51 -1.06 -9.72 3.55
CA ILE A 51 -0.04 -9.53 4.59
C ILE A 51 0.87 -10.76 4.68
N GLY A 52 0.27 -11.96 4.64
CA GLY A 52 1.05 -13.21 4.64
C GLY A 52 1.92 -13.37 3.38
N ILE A 53 1.44 -12.90 2.23
CA ILE A 53 2.22 -12.92 0.98
C ILE A 53 3.41 -11.96 1.08
N ILE A 54 3.20 -10.72 1.58
CA ILE A 54 4.28 -9.74 1.78
C ILE A 54 5.31 -10.32 2.75
N ARG A 55 4.87 -10.88 3.88
CA ARG A 55 5.76 -11.54 4.86
C ARG A 55 6.60 -12.63 4.20
N ALA A 56 5.98 -13.51 3.43
CA ALA A 56 6.70 -14.59 2.74
C ALA A 56 7.73 -14.06 1.74
N LEU A 57 7.45 -12.96 1.05
CA LEU A 57 8.41 -12.34 0.13
C LEU A 57 9.60 -11.77 0.90
N GLU A 58 9.37 -11.05 2.01
CA GLU A 58 10.44 -10.51 2.85
C GLU A 58 11.30 -11.60 3.48
N GLU A 59 10.69 -12.64 4.05
CA GLU A 59 11.41 -13.79 4.64
C GLU A 59 12.28 -14.52 3.64
N ASN A 60 11.92 -14.51 2.35
CA ASN A 60 12.72 -15.10 1.27
C ASN A 60 13.65 -14.08 0.58
N ASN A 61 13.81 -12.87 1.16
CA ASN A 61 14.66 -11.80 0.62
C ASN A 61 14.30 -11.42 -0.82
N ILE A 62 13.02 -11.49 -1.19
CA ILE A 62 12.54 -11.05 -2.49
C ILE A 62 12.20 -9.56 -2.37
N PRO A 63 12.96 -8.65 -3.01
CA PRO A 63 12.70 -7.23 -2.92
C PRO A 63 11.39 -6.88 -3.64
N ILE A 64 10.63 -5.96 -3.06
CA ILE A 64 9.42 -5.42 -3.68
C ILE A 64 9.71 -3.99 -4.11
N ASP A 65 9.87 -3.76 -5.42
CA ASP A 65 10.24 -2.46 -5.99
C ASP A 65 9.03 -1.56 -6.26
N TYR A 66 7.86 -2.14 -6.48
CA TYR A 66 6.61 -1.43 -6.78
C TYR A 66 5.42 -2.18 -6.19
N VAL A 67 4.44 -1.42 -5.70
CA VAL A 67 3.18 -2.00 -5.21
C VAL A 67 2.01 -1.30 -5.90
N THR A 68 1.05 -2.10 -6.36
CA THR A 68 -0.24 -1.58 -6.80
C THR A 68 -1.37 -2.42 -6.23
N GLY A 69 -2.51 -1.78 -5.97
CA GLY A 69 -3.62 -2.50 -5.35
C GLY A 69 -4.99 -1.93 -5.66
N THR A 70 -6.01 -2.74 -5.40
CA THR A 70 -7.42 -2.37 -5.52
C THR A 70 -8.17 -2.79 -4.27
N SER A 71 -9.09 -1.94 -3.74
CA SER A 71 -9.88 -2.22 -2.54
C SER A 71 -8.98 -2.59 -1.34
N MET A 72 -9.20 -3.73 -0.69
CA MET A 72 -8.36 -4.20 0.43
C MET A 72 -6.87 -4.31 0.03
N GLY A 73 -6.58 -4.73 -1.20
CA GLY A 73 -5.21 -4.75 -1.71
C GLY A 73 -4.58 -3.36 -1.81
N ALA A 74 -5.38 -2.31 -2.06
CA ALA A 74 -4.89 -0.93 -2.02
C ALA A 74 -4.57 -0.49 -0.59
N ILE A 75 -5.39 -0.88 0.39
CA ILE A 75 -5.17 -0.55 1.81
C ILE A 75 -3.88 -1.21 2.31
N ILE A 76 -3.74 -2.52 2.11
CA ILE A 76 -2.55 -3.27 2.53
C ILE A 76 -1.30 -2.79 1.78
N GLY A 77 -1.43 -2.58 0.46
CA GLY A 77 -0.32 -2.07 -0.36
C GLY A 77 0.12 -0.66 0.05
N ALA A 78 -0.81 0.22 0.41
CA ALA A 78 -0.49 1.56 0.90
C ALA A 78 0.20 1.52 2.27
N LEU A 79 -0.26 0.68 3.20
CA LEU A 79 0.41 0.49 4.49
C LEU A 79 1.86 0.01 4.29
N TYR A 80 2.06 -0.98 3.44
CA TYR A 80 3.40 -1.47 3.10
C TYR A 80 4.27 -0.38 2.46
N ALA A 81 3.72 0.33 1.48
CA ALA A 81 4.42 1.41 0.78
C ALA A 81 4.84 2.56 1.70
N MET A 82 4.14 2.76 2.83
CA MET A 82 4.51 3.72 3.87
C MET A 82 5.55 3.20 4.87
N GLY A 83 5.93 1.91 4.77
CA GLY A 83 6.93 1.29 5.63
C GLY A 83 6.36 0.53 6.84
N TYR A 84 5.07 0.16 6.84
CA TYR A 84 4.53 -0.75 7.84
C TYR A 84 5.07 -2.16 7.61
N SER A 85 5.59 -2.78 8.65
CA SER A 85 5.96 -4.20 8.59
C SER A 85 4.72 -5.10 8.54
N PRO A 86 4.84 -6.35 8.07
CA PRO A 86 3.76 -7.33 8.14
C PRO A 86 3.19 -7.51 9.56
N ASP A 87 4.03 -7.41 10.59
CA ASP A 87 3.60 -7.52 11.98
C ASP A 87 2.78 -6.30 12.43
N ASP A 88 3.20 -5.09 12.04
CA ASP A 88 2.45 -3.86 12.33
C ASP A 88 1.09 -3.86 11.64
N MET A 89 1.04 -4.31 10.39
CA MET A 89 -0.22 -4.45 9.64
C MET A 89 -1.15 -5.47 10.30
N GLU A 90 -0.62 -6.60 10.73
CA GLU A 90 -1.38 -7.63 11.42
C GLU A 90 -1.93 -7.13 12.76
N ALA A 91 -1.10 -6.43 13.55
CA ALA A 91 -1.50 -5.81 14.80
C ALA A 91 -2.62 -4.78 14.60
N LEU A 92 -2.49 -3.92 13.57
CA LEU A 92 -3.51 -2.95 13.22
C LEU A 92 -4.86 -3.61 12.91
N ILE A 93 -4.87 -4.66 12.09
CA ILE A 93 -6.10 -5.33 11.67
C ILE A 93 -6.76 -6.10 12.82
N LYS A 94 -5.96 -6.64 13.75
CA LYS A 94 -6.48 -7.32 14.94
C LYS A 94 -6.97 -6.36 16.03
N SER A 95 -6.72 -5.06 15.89
CA SER A 95 -7.10 -4.07 16.88
C SER A 95 -8.62 -3.88 16.98
N ASP A 96 -9.09 -3.44 18.15
CA ASP A 96 -10.50 -3.09 18.34
C ASP A 96 -10.86 -1.82 17.57
N ASP A 97 -9.87 -0.95 17.31
CA ASP A 97 -10.06 0.22 16.45
C ASP A 97 -10.45 -0.18 15.04
N PHE A 98 -9.73 -1.13 14.43
CA PHE A 98 -10.06 -1.62 13.10
C PHE A 98 -11.46 -2.22 13.03
N LYS A 99 -11.88 -2.96 14.07
CA LYS A 99 -13.25 -3.48 14.15
C LYS A 99 -14.30 -2.37 14.13
N ARG A 100 -14.07 -1.31 14.92
CA ARG A 100 -14.97 -0.14 14.93
C ARG A 100 -15.02 0.58 13.58
N TRP A 101 -13.88 0.66 12.89
CA TRP A 101 -13.84 1.32 11.58
C TRP A 101 -14.71 0.62 10.55
N TYR A 102 -14.63 -0.70 10.45
CA TYR A 102 -15.42 -1.43 9.46
C TYR A 102 -16.88 -1.67 9.89
N SER A 103 -17.17 -1.66 11.20
CA SER A 103 -18.56 -1.76 11.70
C SER A 103 -19.30 -0.42 11.69
N GLY A 104 -18.56 0.71 11.58
CA GLY A 104 -19.12 2.04 11.70
C GLY A 104 -19.50 2.41 13.13
N GLU A 105 -19.11 1.61 14.12
CA GLU A 105 -19.44 1.84 15.51
C GLU A 105 -18.66 3.02 16.09
N VAL A 106 -19.38 3.95 16.70
CA VAL A 106 -18.80 5.12 17.36
C VAL A 106 -18.69 4.85 18.86
N GLU A 107 -17.54 5.11 19.45
CA GLU A 107 -17.41 5.04 20.91
C GLU A 107 -18.43 5.96 21.60
N GLN A 108 -19.08 5.43 22.64
CA GLN A 108 -20.13 6.17 23.35
C GLN A 108 -19.68 7.55 23.88
N LYS A 109 -18.40 7.70 24.23
CA LYS A 109 -17.85 8.99 24.70
C LYS A 109 -17.89 10.10 23.66
N TYR A 110 -17.96 9.76 22.36
CA TYR A 110 -18.05 10.71 21.24
C TYR A 110 -19.50 10.93 20.78
N ILE A 111 -20.46 10.15 21.30
CA ILE A 111 -21.87 10.31 20.97
C ILE A 111 -22.46 11.43 21.82
N TYR A 112 -22.91 12.50 21.14
CA TYR A 112 -23.55 13.62 21.84
C TYR A 112 -24.86 13.16 22.50
N TYR A 113 -24.94 13.27 23.83
CA TYR A 113 -26.04 12.71 24.66
C TYR A 113 -27.45 13.09 24.19
N PHE A 114 -27.63 14.33 23.69
CA PHE A 114 -28.91 14.88 23.22
C PHE A 114 -29.27 14.49 21.77
N LYS A 115 -28.40 13.82 21.07
CA LYS A 115 -28.58 13.39 19.68
C LYS A 115 -28.52 11.88 19.50
N LYS A 116 -28.81 11.18 20.59
CA LYS A 116 -28.85 9.72 20.58
C LYS A 116 -30.11 9.29 19.82
N ASP A 117 -29.96 9.00 18.54
CA ASP A 117 -30.98 8.25 17.81
C ASP A 117 -31.12 6.90 18.52
N LEU A 118 -32.30 6.61 19.05
CA LEU A 118 -32.59 5.31 19.62
C LEU A 118 -32.35 4.29 18.50
N PRO A 119 -31.63 3.19 18.77
CA PRO A 119 -31.47 2.15 17.78
C PRO A 119 -32.83 1.56 17.47
N THR A 120 -33.46 2.08 16.44
CA THR A 120 -34.66 1.50 15.89
C THR A 120 -34.22 0.40 14.91
N PRO A 121 -34.82 -0.77 14.90
CA PRO A 121 -34.51 -1.82 13.95
C PRO A 121 -35.09 -1.52 12.56
N ASP A 122 -35.00 -0.28 12.13
CA ASP A 122 -35.61 0.20 10.90
C ASP A 122 -34.72 -0.16 9.72
N PHE A 123 -35.11 -1.15 8.97
CA PHE A 123 -34.53 -1.48 7.67
C PHE A 123 -34.78 -0.41 6.60
N LEU A 124 -35.73 0.51 6.84
CA LEU A 124 -36.11 1.52 5.90
C LEU A 124 -36.31 2.86 6.62
N ASN A 125 -35.46 3.82 6.37
CA ASN A 125 -35.57 5.17 6.92
C ASN A 125 -35.97 6.12 5.78
N ILE A 126 -37.24 6.57 5.76
CA ILE A 126 -37.73 7.50 4.75
C ILE A 126 -37.58 8.92 5.33
N ARG A 127 -36.55 9.65 4.89
CA ARG A 127 -36.36 11.06 5.30
C ARG A 127 -37.05 11.97 4.28
N MET A 128 -38.15 12.57 4.67
CA MET A 128 -38.87 13.60 3.88
C MET A 128 -38.36 14.98 4.27
N SER A 129 -37.86 15.78 3.32
CA SER A 129 -37.52 17.17 3.53
C SER A 129 -38.53 18.04 2.80
N PHE A 130 -39.29 18.86 3.54
CA PHE A 130 -40.33 19.78 3.01
C PHE A 130 -39.78 21.19 2.69
N LYS A 131 -38.48 21.39 2.66
CA LYS A 131 -37.84 22.69 2.54
C LYS A 131 -37.87 23.28 1.12
N ASP A 132 -38.26 22.50 0.14
CA ASP A 132 -38.38 22.98 -1.26
C ASP A 132 -39.57 22.29 -1.93
N GLN A 133 -40.62 23.09 -2.27
CA GLN A 133 -41.89 22.56 -2.80
C GLN A 133 -41.79 21.90 -4.18
N SER A 134 -40.64 21.90 -4.83
CA SER A 134 -40.49 21.43 -6.21
C SER A 134 -39.78 20.07 -6.40
N LYS A 135 -39.17 19.52 -5.36
CA LYS A 135 -38.45 18.20 -5.50
C LYS A 135 -38.54 17.38 -4.21
N ILE A 136 -39.52 16.49 -4.13
CA ILE A 136 -39.51 15.42 -3.13
C ILE A 136 -38.36 14.45 -3.47
N LYS A 137 -37.23 14.62 -2.81
CA LYS A 137 -36.14 13.61 -2.88
C LYS A 137 -36.49 12.47 -1.94
N THR A 138 -37.23 11.49 -2.42
CA THR A 138 -37.43 10.22 -1.71
C THR A 138 -36.20 9.35 -1.89
N GLN A 139 -35.37 9.26 -0.86
CA GLN A 139 -34.26 8.33 -0.84
C GLN A 139 -34.78 7.01 -0.25
N PHE A 140 -35.18 6.09 -1.14
CA PHE A 140 -35.80 4.81 -0.75
C PHE A 140 -34.82 3.77 -0.23
N LEU A 141 -33.53 3.93 -0.49
CA LEU A 141 -32.50 3.00 -0.07
C LEU A 141 -31.41 3.73 0.70
N PRO A 142 -30.87 3.14 1.79
CA PRO A 142 -29.70 3.69 2.44
C PRO A 142 -28.54 3.70 1.45
N GLN A 143 -27.76 4.77 1.42
CA GLN A 143 -26.59 4.89 0.54
C GLN A 143 -25.47 3.93 0.97
N SER A 144 -25.46 3.51 2.21
CA SER A 144 -24.53 2.53 2.77
C SER A 144 -25.21 1.75 3.89
N VAL A 145 -24.88 0.48 4.01
CA VAL A 145 -25.35 -0.40 5.10
C VAL A 145 -24.62 -0.06 6.41
N VAL A 146 -23.40 0.44 6.30
CA VAL A 146 -22.55 0.89 7.41
C VAL A 146 -22.14 2.33 7.17
N ASP A 147 -22.11 3.16 8.22
CA ASP A 147 -21.63 4.53 8.13
C ASP A 147 -20.10 4.52 7.85
N PRO A 148 -19.65 5.07 6.71
CA PRO A 148 -18.23 5.07 6.35
C PRO A 148 -17.40 6.10 7.11
N THR A 149 -18.02 6.94 7.95
CA THR A 149 -17.33 8.07 8.62
C THR A 149 -16.15 7.60 9.45
N GLN A 150 -16.30 6.53 10.23
CA GLN A 150 -15.22 6.01 11.06
C GLN A 150 -14.03 5.51 10.21
N MET A 151 -14.30 4.79 9.14
CA MET A 151 -13.28 4.31 8.22
C MET A 151 -12.57 5.47 7.51
N ASN A 152 -13.32 6.49 7.08
CA ASN A 152 -12.75 7.67 6.41
C ASN A 152 -11.84 8.46 7.36
N LEU A 153 -12.24 8.66 8.62
CA LEU A 153 -11.40 9.31 9.64
C LEU A 153 -10.15 8.50 9.95
N ALA A 154 -10.27 7.17 10.06
CA ALA A 154 -9.13 6.28 10.24
C ALA A 154 -8.13 6.39 9.09
N PHE A 155 -8.59 6.36 7.86
CA PHE A 155 -7.73 6.51 6.68
C PHE A 155 -7.07 7.89 6.63
N LEU A 156 -7.82 8.95 6.95
CA LEU A 156 -7.23 10.28 7.06
C LEU A 156 -6.08 10.29 8.08
N ASN A 157 -6.27 9.73 9.26
CA ASN A 157 -5.25 9.69 10.31
C ASN A 157 -4.03 8.86 9.93
N ILE A 158 -4.24 7.69 9.30
CA ILE A 158 -3.16 6.78 8.93
C ILE A 158 -2.36 7.33 7.75
N PHE A 159 -3.04 7.75 6.68
CA PHE A 159 -2.39 8.08 5.40
C PHE A 159 -1.94 9.54 5.28
N SER A 160 -2.51 10.48 6.06
CA SER A 160 -2.21 11.91 5.92
C SER A 160 -0.73 12.25 6.09
N ARG A 161 -0.06 11.66 7.08
CA ARG A 161 1.37 11.93 7.34
C ARG A 161 2.25 11.47 6.18
N ALA A 162 2.01 10.28 5.65
CA ALA A 162 2.76 9.75 4.51
C ALA A 162 2.47 10.57 3.25
N THR A 163 1.21 10.94 3.00
CA THR A 163 0.83 11.81 1.87
C THR A 163 1.53 13.16 1.95
N ALA A 164 1.57 13.76 3.14
CA ALA A 164 2.27 15.04 3.36
C ALA A 164 3.80 14.91 3.18
N SER A 165 4.40 13.81 3.65
CA SER A 165 5.85 13.60 3.54
C SER A 165 6.33 13.38 2.11
N CYS A 166 5.47 12.91 1.22
CA CYS A 166 5.79 12.70 -0.19
C CYS A 166 5.23 13.79 -1.13
N ASP A 167 4.66 14.88 -0.60
CA ASP A 167 4.01 15.96 -1.37
C ASP A 167 2.95 15.43 -2.35
N GLY A 168 2.24 14.37 -1.97
CA GLY A 168 1.25 13.70 -2.82
C GLY A 168 1.85 12.89 -3.98
N ASN A 169 3.16 12.82 -4.10
CA ASN A 169 3.83 11.98 -5.10
C ASN A 169 4.19 10.62 -4.49
N PHE A 170 3.33 9.64 -4.68
CA PHE A 170 3.47 8.31 -4.11
C PHE A 170 4.65 7.49 -4.65
N ASP A 171 5.38 7.98 -5.66
CA ASP A 171 6.66 7.40 -6.07
C ASP A 171 7.78 7.68 -5.07
N LYS A 172 7.57 8.66 -4.15
CA LYS A 172 8.52 9.00 -3.09
C LYS A 172 8.27 8.26 -1.78
N LEU A 173 7.27 7.39 -1.71
CA LEU A 173 7.05 6.51 -0.56
C LEU A 173 8.20 5.50 -0.42
N PHE A 174 8.24 4.80 0.71
CA PHE A 174 9.24 3.75 0.96
C PHE A 174 9.27 2.71 -0.17
N VAL A 175 8.09 2.32 -0.68
CA VAL A 175 7.93 1.60 -1.95
C VAL A 175 6.98 2.41 -2.83
N PRO A 176 7.32 2.70 -4.09
CA PRO A 176 6.42 3.35 -5.04
C PRO A 176 5.06 2.67 -5.12
N PHE A 177 3.98 3.45 -5.00
CA PHE A 177 2.62 2.93 -4.86
C PHE A 177 1.66 3.53 -5.87
N ARG A 178 0.73 2.69 -6.37
CA ARG A 178 -0.44 3.11 -7.15
C ARG A 178 -1.67 2.33 -6.71
N CYS A 179 -2.84 2.95 -6.80
CA CYS A 179 -4.11 2.26 -6.61
C CYS A 179 -5.11 2.66 -7.69
N LEU A 180 -6.07 1.77 -7.92
CA LEU A 180 -7.18 2.05 -8.82
C LEU A 180 -8.39 2.51 -8.00
N ALA A 181 -8.99 3.63 -8.43
CA ALA A 181 -10.26 4.13 -7.93
C ALA A 181 -11.27 4.28 -9.07
N SER A 182 -12.56 4.34 -8.73
CA SER A 182 -13.62 4.58 -9.71
C SER A 182 -14.16 5.99 -9.55
N ASP A 183 -14.09 6.78 -10.62
CA ASP A 183 -14.85 8.00 -10.73
C ASP A 183 -16.32 7.67 -10.99
N VAL A 184 -17.15 7.80 -9.98
CA VAL A 184 -18.58 7.43 -10.03
C VAL A 184 -19.35 8.34 -10.98
N TYR A 185 -18.95 9.61 -11.12
CA TYR A 185 -19.63 10.58 -11.98
C TYR A 185 -19.34 10.33 -13.46
N ASN A 186 -18.08 10.13 -13.80
CA ASN A 186 -17.65 9.93 -15.18
C ASN A 186 -17.59 8.45 -15.60
N LYS A 187 -17.87 7.53 -14.67
CA LYS A 187 -17.84 6.07 -14.88
C LYS A 187 -16.52 5.59 -15.48
N LYS A 188 -15.41 6.11 -14.98
CA LYS A 188 -14.04 5.79 -15.40
C LYS A 188 -13.21 5.27 -14.25
N ALA A 189 -12.25 4.41 -14.57
CA ALA A 189 -11.17 4.09 -13.64
C ALA A 189 -10.15 5.25 -13.63
N VAL A 190 -9.69 5.61 -12.43
CA VAL A 190 -8.65 6.62 -12.17
C VAL A 190 -7.59 6.05 -11.24
#